data_d38517f4787e89579afd5d1b262a1d22
#
_entry.id   d38517f4787e89579afd5d1b262a1d22
#
_cell.length_a   1.000
_cell.length_b   1.000
_cell.length_c   1.000
_cell.angle_alpha   90.00
_cell.angle_beta   90.00
_cell.angle_gamma   90.00
#
_symmetry.space_group_name_H-M   'P 1'
#
loop_
_entity.id
_entity.type
_entity.pdbx_description
1 polymer ?
#
loop_
_entity_poly.entity_id
_entity_poly.type
_entity_poly.pdbx_seq_one_letter_code
_entity_poly.pdbx_strand_id
1 'polypeptide(L)'
;MNFPLKRTDFALDIGTKHVRVFEANKGVVLDAPIEDLVDEATFRDRGERLAAVCHAAFVRVGARRRFVSRIKRVLLSVPSGIGEVEKRAYEDAARGAGASVVFLVESPMAAAIGAGCEVSNAKATTVIDIGVSHIQAVVISLAGIVAVRETARTENVSPDRLADLVRTVISDCLAKGCYNLVDDIARYGIVLTGGGAQTPGIADALQTALNLPVHIADDPQLAVIEGAGVVLGQLDGLRRSRAKTPTNWTGLLIFVLIVAIVSNSLGKLIKGVIGLFTR
;
A
#
# COMPACT_ATOMS: atom_id res chain seq x y z
N MET A 1 7.12 -9.95 39.51
CA MET A 1 5.84 -9.74 38.81
C MET A 1 6.09 -9.66 37.30
N ASN A 2 5.84 -10.75 36.57
CA ASN A 2 5.89 -10.74 35.10
C ASN A 2 4.59 -10.13 34.59
N PHE A 3 4.57 -8.83 34.31
CA PHE A 3 3.51 -8.26 33.49
C PHE A 3 3.68 -8.80 32.08
N PRO A 4 2.71 -9.55 31.54
CA PRO A 4 2.78 -9.99 30.15
C PRO A 4 2.84 -8.72 29.27
N LEU A 5 3.95 -8.52 28.58
CA LEU A 5 4.08 -7.42 27.63
C LEU A 5 2.96 -7.54 26.59
N LYS A 6 2.06 -6.57 26.58
CA LYS A 6 0.96 -6.53 25.63
C LYS A 6 1.56 -6.44 24.21
N ARG A 7 1.45 -7.54 23.48
CA ARG A 7 1.86 -7.59 22.07
C ARG A 7 0.88 -6.80 21.22
N THR A 8 1.40 -6.07 20.26
CA THR A 8 0.62 -5.18 19.40
C THR A 8 0.96 -5.38 17.94
N ASP A 9 0.10 -4.91 17.07
CA ASP A 9 0.23 -4.99 15.64
C ASP A 9 0.64 -3.62 15.09
N PHE A 10 1.47 -3.63 14.06
CA PHE A 10 2.01 -2.43 13.43
C PHE A 10 1.84 -2.50 11.91
N ALA A 11 1.62 -1.35 11.27
CA ALA A 11 1.93 -1.20 9.87
C ALA A 11 3.21 -0.37 9.72
N LEU A 12 3.96 -0.62 8.66
CA LEU A 12 5.24 0.02 8.38
C LEU A 12 5.32 0.37 6.90
N ASP A 13 5.59 1.62 6.61
CA ASP A 13 5.88 2.15 5.28
C ASP A 13 7.34 2.63 5.24
N ILE A 14 8.14 2.05 4.36
CA ILE A 14 9.53 2.42 4.15
C ILE A 14 9.66 3.05 2.76
N GLY A 15 9.51 4.35 2.73
CA GLY A 15 9.72 5.13 1.52
C GLY A 15 11.21 5.34 1.18
N THR A 16 11.47 6.21 0.22
CA THR A 16 12.84 6.54 -0.17
C THR A 16 13.56 7.38 0.90
N LYS A 17 12.86 8.38 1.46
CA LYS A 17 13.44 9.31 2.45
C LYS A 17 12.80 9.23 3.83
N HIS A 18 11.58 8.72 3.93
CA HIS A 18 10.82 8.66 5.18
C HIS A 18 10.44 7.24 5.52
N VAL A 19 10.41 6.95 6.80
CA VAL A 19 9.79 5.74 7.36
C VAL A 19 8.63 6.15 8.25
N ARG A 20 7.50 5.46 8.11
CA ARG A 20 6.30 5.68 8.89
C ARG A 20 5.88 4.41 9.59
N VAL A 21 5.41 4.56 10.83
CA VAL A 21 4.90 3.45 11.64
C VAL A 21 3.52 3.80 12.14
N PHE A 22 2.58 2.90 11.91
CA PHE A 22 1.24 2.92 12.47
C PHE A 22 1.14 1.83 13.54
N GLU A 23 0.70 2.19 14.74
CA GLU A 23 0.40 1.24 15.82
C GLU A 23 -1.12 1.04 15.90
N ALA A 24 -1.56 -0.22 15.93
CA ALA A 24 -2.98 -0.53 16.07
C ALA A 24 -3.59 0.16 17.30
N ASN A 25 -4.74 0.80 17.12
CA ASN A 25 -5.48 1.60 18.10
C ASN A 25 -4.81 2.91 18.55
N LYS A 26 -3.69 3.32 17.94
CA LYS A 26 -3.06 4.62 18.23
C LYS A 26 -2.92 5.52 17.01
N GLY A 27 -2.93 4.94 15.80
CA GLY A 27 -2.68 5.67 14.57
C GLY A 27 -1.20 5.74 14.22
N VAL A 28 -0.81 6.76 13.46
CA VAL A 28 0.60 7.00 13.08
C VAL A 28 1.39 7.43 14.33
N VAL A 29 2.41 6.65 14.68
CA VAL A 29 3.26 6.85 15.87
C VAL A 29 4.68 7.28 15.52
N LEU A 30 5.04 7.20 14.26
CA LEU A 30 6.29 7.69 13.70
C LEU A 30 6.07 8.17 12.26
N ASP A 31 6.57 9.34 11.94
CA ASP A 31 6.91 9.81 10.61
C ASP A 31 8.26 10.52 10.73
N ALA A 32 9.30 9.91 10.18
CA ALA A 32 10.65 10.43 10.34
C ALA A 32 11.48 10.23 9.07
N PRO A 33 12.41 11.15 8.79
CA PRO A 33 13.45 10.91 7.81
C PRO A 33 14.25 9.66 8.16
N ILE A 34 14.63 8.88 7.16
CA ILE A 34 15.42 7.65 7.39
C ILE A 34 16.83 8.00 7.91
N GLU A 35 17.39 9.12 7.46
CA GLU A 35 18.68 9.63 7.90
C GLU A 35 18.76 9.93 9.41
N ASP A 36 17.62 10.23 10.04
CA ASP A 36 17.53 10.44 11.50
C ASP A 36 17.57 9.13 12.29
N LEU A 37 17.40 8.00 11.63
CA LEU A 37 17.31 6.69 12.26
C LEU A 37 18.53 5.81 11.99
N VAL A 38 19.09 5.92 10.79
CA VAL A 38 20.20 5.08 10.33
C VAL A 38 21.15 5.88 9.45
N ASP A 39 22.43 5.54 9.48
CA ASP A 39 23.41 6.07 8.54
C ASP A 39 23.35 5.26 7.24
N GLU A 40 22.73 5.83 6.20
CA GLU A 40 22.52 5.17 4.91
C GLU A 40 23.84 4.84 4.17
N ALA A 41 24.94 5.54 4.48
CA ALA A 41 26.25 5.29 3.87
C ALA A 41 26.88 3.96 4.31
N THR A 42 26.37 3.35 5.37
CA THR A 42 26.92 2.10 5.94
C THR A 42 26.42 0.83 5.27
N PHE A 43 25.33 0.89 4.47
CA PHE A 43 24.72 -0.29 3.90
C PHE A 43 25.34 -0.67 2.55
N ARG A 44 25.56 -1.98 2.38
CA ARG A 44 26.11 -2.56 1.16
C ARG A 44 25.05 -2.86 0.13
N ASP A 45 23.85 -3.17 0.60
CA ASP A 45 22.73 -3.54 -0.25
C ASP A 45 21.37 -3.12 0.34
N ARG A 46 20.33 -3.30 -0.47
CA ARG A 46 18.96 -2.94 -0.11
C ARG A 46 18.42 -3.76 1.07
N GLY A 47 18.81 -5.02 1.21
CA GLY A 47 18.35 -5.90 2.29
C GLY A 47 18.88 -5.46 3.64
N GLU A 48 20.18 -5.12 3.72
CA GLU A 48 20.80 -4.56 4.94
C GLU A 48 20.11 -3.25 5.35
N ARG A 49 19.86 -2.37 4.37
CA ARG A 49 19.13 -1.11 4.61
C ARG A 49 17.73 -1.37 5.17
N LEU A 50 16.94 -2.24 4.54
CA LEU A 50 15.59 -2.58 4.99
C LEU A 50 15.59 -3.12 6.42
N ALA A 51 16.50 -4.04 6.74
CA ALA A 51 16.62 -4.63 8.06
C ALA A 51 16.96 -3.58 9.13
N ALA A 52 17.92 -2.70 8.84
CA ALA A 52 18.34 -1.63 9.73
C ALA A 52 17.22 -0.62 9.98
N VAL A 53 16.52 -0.16 8.92
CA VAL A 53 15.40 0.78 9.02
C VAL A 53 14.24 0.17 9.81
N CYS A 54 13.86 -1.08 9.52
CA CYS A 54 12.82 -1.79 10.29
C CYS A 54 13.18 -1.86 11.78
N HIS A 55 14.41 -2.24 12.09
CA HIS A 55 14.87 -2.34 13.46
C HIS A 55 14.84 -0.98 14.17
N ALA A 56 15.43 0.03 13.55
CA ALA A 56 15.52 1.38 14.12
C ALA A 56 14.14 2.01 14.35
N ALA A 57 13.22 1.85 13.38
CA ALA A 57 11.85 2.34 13.49
C ALA A 57 11.13 1.72 14.70
N PHE A 58 11.21 0.39 14.88
CA PHE A 58 10.58 -0.28 16.02
C PHE A 58 11.25 0.01 17.37
N VAL A 59 12.56 0.27 17.38
CA VAL A 59 13.24 0.77 18.59
C VAL A 59 12.74 2.17 18.94
N ARG A 60 12.61 3.05 17.95
CA ARG A 60 12.17 4.45 18.13
C ARG A 60 10.76 4.53 18.72
N VAL A 61 9.84 3.71 18.28
CA VAL A 61 8.47 3.66 18.83
C VAL A 61 8.35 2.82 20.12
N GLY A 62 9.46 2.31 20.65
CA GLY A 62 9.47 1.51 21.88
C GLY A 62 8.84 0.11 21.74
N ALA A 63 8.60 -0.35 20.50
CA ALA A 63 8.04 -1.66 20.23
C ALA A 63 9.07 -2.78 20.41
N ARG A 64 10.36 -2.46 20.28
CA ARG A 64 11.49 -3.36 20.50
C ARG A 64 12.46 -2.79 21.52
N ARG A 65 12.89 -3.62 22.45
CA ARG A 65 14.01 -3.37 23.39
C ARG A 65 15.00 -4.53 23.27
N ARG A 66 16.24 -4.34 23.80
CA ARG A 66 17.37 -5.25 23.62
C ARG A 66 17.05 -6.76 23.61
N PHE A 67 16.13 -7.22 24.46
CA PHE A 67 15.75 -8.64 24.58
C PHE A 67 14.27 -8.92 24.50
N VAL A 68 13.45 -7.89 24.20
CA VAL A 68 12.00 -8.00 24.25
C VAL A 68 11.37 -7.31 23.04
N SER A 69 10.52 -8.06 22.33
CA SER A 69 9.69 -7.51 21.26
C SER A 69 8.22 -7.54 21.65
N ARG A 70 7.56 -6.40 21.48
CA ARG A 70 6.10 -6.27 21.60
C ARG A 70 5.38 -6.50 20.27
N ILE A 71 6.14 -6.70 19.21
CA ILE A 71 5.63 -6.79 17.84
C ILE A 71 5.00 -8.16 17.65
N LYS A 72 3.72 -8.20 17.30
CA LYS A 72 2.99 -9.43 17.02
C LYS A 72 2.88 -9.64 15.52
N ARG A 73 2.25 -8.70 14.84
CA ARG A 73 2.10 -8.69 13.38
C ARG A 73 2.64 -7.38 12.83
N VAL A 74 3.21 -7.47 11.64
CA VAL A 74 3.60 -6.29 10.86
C VAL A 74 2.97 -6.40 9.49
N LEU A 75 2.31 -5.35 9.05
CA LEU A 75 1.90 -5.15 7.68
C LEU A 75 2.87 -4.15 7.04
N LEU A 76 3.65 -4.61 6.06
CA LEU A 76 4.58 -3.75 5.31
C LEU A 76 3.95 -3.29 4.00
N SER A 77 4.03 -1.99 3.71
CA SER A 77 3.81 -1.50 2.36
C SER A 77 5.03 -1.80 1.48
N VAL A 78 4.78 -2.28 0.28
CA VAL A 78 5.82 -2.66 -0.68
C VAL A 78 5.48 -2.09 -2.06
N PRO A 79 6.48 -1.79 -2.91
CA PRO A 79 6.22 -1.36 -4.28
C PRO A 79 5.41 -2.41 -5.07
N SER A 80 4.60 -1.96 -6.03
CA SER A 80 3.89 -2.87 -6.93
C SER A 80 4.86 -3.62 -7.84
N GLY A 81 4.51 -4.87 -8.14
CA GLY A 81 5.24 -5.66 -9.13
C GLY A 81 6.60 -6.19 -8.69
N ILE A 82 6.97 -6.06 -7.42
CA ILE A 82 8.21 -6.63 -6.90
C ILE A 82 8.21 -8.16 -6.99
N GLY A 83 9.38 -8.74 -7.27
CA GLY A 83 9.57 -10.19 -7.37
C GLY A 83 9.55 -10.88 -5.99
N GLU A 84 9.43 -12.22 -6.01
CA GLU A 84 9.38 -13.02 -4.77
C GLU A 84 10.65 -12.88 -3.91
N VAL A 85 11.82 -12.65 -4.52
CA VAL A 85 13.09 -12.43 -3.79
C VAL A 85 13.00 -11.12 -3.00
N GLU A 86 12.49 -10.06 -3.62
CA GLU A 86 12.34 -8.76 -2.95
C GLU A 86 11.27 -8.84 -1.84
N LYS A 87 10.15 -9.51 -2.07
CA LYS A 87 9.12 -9.74 -1.03
C LYS A 87 9.73 -10.41 0.19
N ARG A 88 10.54 -11.46 -0.02
CA ARG A 88 11.25 -12.15 1.08
C ARG A 88 12.18 -11.21 1.83
N ALA A 89 12.91 -10.33 1.14
CA ALA A 89 13.78 -9.36 1.80
C ALA A 89 12.99 -8.43 2.75
N TYR A 90 11.80 -7.97 2.35
CA TYR A 90 10.92 -7.21 3.24
C TYR A 90 10.42 -8.04 4.43
N GLU A 91 10.01 -9.28 4.19
CA GLU A 91 9.57 -10.19 5.27
C GLU A 91 10.69 -10.48 6.26
N ASP A 92 11.88 -10.80 5.77
CA ASP A 92 13.04 -11.12 6.61
C ASP A 92 13.49 -9.91 7.42
N ALA A 93 13.45 -8.71 6.85
CA ALA A 93 13.72 -7.46 7.55
C ALA A 93 12.77 -7.25 8.73
N ALA A 94 11.46 -7.44 8.53
CA ALA A 94 10.47 -7.30 9.60
C ALA A 94 10.60 -8.40 10.66
N ARG A 95 10.84 -9.65 10.24
CA ARG A 95 11.09 -10.77 11.17
C ARG A 95 12.35 -10.54 12.01
N GLY A 96 13.44 -10.12 11.38
CA GLY A 96 14.68 -9.73 12.05
C GLY A 96 14.47 -8.59 13.05
N ALA A 97 13.58 -7.66 12.74
CA ALA A 97 13.16 -6.60 13.65
C ALA A 97 12.25 -7.10 14.79
N GLY A 98 11.82 -8.35 14.80
CA GLY A 98 11.10 -9.01 15.90
C GLY A 98 9.61 -9.24 15.65
N ALA A 99 9.13 -9.14 14.41
CA ALA A 99 7.77 -9.47 14.04
C ALA A 99 7.56 -10.99 14.10
N SER A 100 6.45 -11.43 14.73
CA SER A 100 6.08 -12.85 14.75
C SER A 100 5.40 -13.29 13.45
N VAL A 101 4.62 -12.39 12.85
CA VAL A 101 3.90 -12.60 11.58
C VAL A 101 4.06 -11.35 10.72
N VAL A 102 4.34 -11.53 9.44
CA VAL A 102 4.49 -10.45 8.48
C VAL A 102 3.46 -10.61 7.37
N PHE A 103 2.85 -9.51 6.98
CA PHE A 103 1.99 -9.37 5.82
C PHE A 103 2.55 -8.27 4.93
N LEU A 104 2.27 -8.37 3.64
CA LEU A 104 2.65 -7.35 2.67
C LEU A 104 1.38 -6.78 2.02
N VAL A 105 1.40 -5.49 1.73
CA VAL A 105 0.39 -4.80 0.92
C VAL A 105 1.11 -3.93 -0.11
N GLU A 106 0.62 -3.89 -1.33
CA GLU A 106 1.18 -3.00 -2.34
C GLU A 106 0.90 -1.54 -2.00
N SER A 107 1.95 -0.69 -2.02
CA SER A 107 1.86 0.72 -1.62
C SER A 107 0.76 1.49 -2.35
N PRO A 108 0.54 1.33 -3.67
CA PRO A 108 -0.56 2.02 -4.34
C PRO A 108 -1.95 1.56 -3.88
N MET A 109 -2.09 0.28 -3.53
CA MET A 109 -3.34 -0.24 -2.95
C MET A 109 -3.58 0.37 -1.57
N ALA A 110 -2.55 0.41 -0.74
CA ALA A 110 -2.62 1.07 0.56
C ALA A 110 -2.92 2.56 0.40
N ALA A 111 -2.25 3.27 -0.53
CA ALA A 111 -2.51 4.67 -0.82
C ALA A 111 -3.97 4.94 -1.21
N ALA A 112 -4.56 4.09 -2.07
CA ALA A 112 -5.97 4.19 -2.45
C ALA A 112 -6.90 4.04 -1.24
N ILE A 113 -6.64 3.05 -0.39
CA ILE A 113 -7.43 2.80 0.83
C ILE A 113 -7.30 3.97 1.81
N GLY A 114 -6.08 4.49 2.01
CA GLY A 114 -5.82 5.64 2.90
C GLY A 114 -6.43 6.94 2.38
N ALA A 115 -6.51 7.10 1.06
CA ALA A 115 -7.24 8.21 0.43
C ALA A 115 -8.77 8.03 0.46
N GLY A 116 -9.30 7.02 1.15
CA GLY A 116 -10.74 6.77 1.27
C GLY A 116 -11.40 6.18 0.02
N CYS A 117 -10.61 5.68 -0.94
CA CYS A 117 -11.16 5.11 -2.15
C CYS A 117 -11.83 3.75 -1.91
N GLU A 118 -12.94 3.49 -2.58
CA GLU A 118 -13.60 2.20 -2.60
C GLU A 118 -12.90 1.24 -3.58
N VAL A 119 -11.93 0.48 -3.08
CA VAL A 119 -11.14 -0.45 -3.92
C VAL A 119 -11.80 -1.82 -4.14
N SER A 120 -12.82 -2.17 -3.36
CA SER A 120 -13.43 -3.50 -3.35
C SER A 120 -14.53 -3.71 -4.38
N ASN A 121 -15.04 -2.64 -4.97
CA ASN A 121 -16.11 -2.72 -5.97
C ASN A 121 -15.56 -2.90 -7.39
N ALA A 122 -16.45 -3.08 -8.36
CA ALA A 122 -16.08 -3.28 -9.77
C ALA A 122 -15.72 -1.97 -10.49
N LYS A 123 -15.88 -0.81 -9.83
CA LYS A 123 -15.52 0.49 -10.40
C LYS A 123 -14.01 0.67 -10.45
N ALA A 124 -13.53 1.41 -11.44
CA ALA A 124 -12.13 1.80 -11.47
C ALA A 124 -11.83 2.88 -10.43
N THR A 125 -10.83 2.62 -9.63
CA THR A 125 -10.15 3.64 -8.80
C THR A 125 -8.78 3.90 -9.40
N THR A 126 -8.52 5.13 -9.79
CA THR A 126 -7.23 5.53 -10.36
C THR A 126 -6.47 6.38 -9.35
N VAL A 127 -5.27 5.94 -8.99
CA VAL A 127 -4.40 6.65 -8.05
C VAL A 127 -3.07 6.95 -8.71
N ILE A 128 -2.58 8.18 -8.51
CA ILE A 128 -1.20 8.54 -8.80
C ILE A 128 -0.50 8.84 -7.49
N ASP A 129 0.46 8.01 -7.13
CA ASP A 129 1.33 8.25 -5.99
C ASP A 129 2.61 8.97 -6.44
N ILE A 130 2.79 10.21 -5.97
CA ILE A 130 3.92 11.05 -6.32
C ILE A 130 4.92 11.03 -5.15
N GLY A 131 5.75 10.01 -5.15
CA GLY A 131 6.81 9.83 -4.16
C GLY A 131 8.01 10.75 -4.38
N VAL A 132 9.08 10.56 -3.63
CA VAL A 132 10.32 11.37 -3.75
C VAL A 132 11.14 10.94 -4.96
N SER A 133 11.31 9.65 -5.20
CA SER A 133 12.15 9.11 -6.28
C SER A 133 11.36 8.48 -7.42
N HIS A 134 10.11 8.12 -7.19
CA HIS A 134 9.26 7.43 -8.15
C HIS A 134 7.86 8.01 -8.15
N ILE A 135 7.21 7.91 -9.29
CA ILE A 135 5.81 8.24 -9.50
C ILE A 135 5.16 6.97 -10.04
N GLN A 136 4.08 6.54 -9.39
CA GLN A 136 3.30 5.40 -9.85
C GLN A 136 1.87 5.84 -10.18
N ALA A 137 1.37 5.40 -11.34
CA ALA A 137 -0.04 5.50 -11.68
C ALA A 137 -0.63 4.09 -11.73
N VAL A 138 -1.74 3.87 -11.01
CA VAL A 138 -2.40 2.57 -10.93
C VAL A 138 -3.88 2.69 -11.17
N VAL A 139 -4.45 1.66 -11.78
CA VAL A 139 -5.89 1.45 -11.88
C VAL A 139 -6.22 0.20 -11.06
N ILE A 140 -7.14 0.36 -10.12
CA ILE A 140 -7.57 -0.67 -9.17
C ILE A 140 -9.05 -0.96 -9.43
N SER A 141 -9.42 -2.23 -9.42
CA SER A 141 -10.82 -2.68 -9.47
C SER A 141 -10.91 -4.03 -8.77
N LEU A 142 -12.02 -4.31 -8.08
CA LEU A 142 -12.25 -5.57 -7.36
C LEU A 142 -11.06 -5.95 -6.45
N ALA A 143 -10.50 -4.96 -5.76
CA ALA A 143 -9.31 -5.06 -4.90
C ALA A 143 -8.06 -5.65 -5.59
N GLY A 144 -7.99 -5.58 -6.91
CA GLY A 144 -6.83 -5.97 -7.70
C GLY A 144 -6.25 -4.79 -8.48
N ILE A 145 -4.94 -4.76 -8.64
CA ILE A 145 -4.30 -3.82 -9.55
C ILE A 145 -4.45 -4.35 -10.98
N VAL A 146 -5.23 -3.62 -11.78
CA VAL A 146 -5.52 -3.96 -13.19
C VAL A 146 -4.39 -3.49 -14.09
N ALA A 147 -3.90 -2.29 -13.86
CA ALA A 147 -2.79 -1.71 -14.60
C ALA A 147 -1.92 -0.86 -13.68
N VAL A 148 -0.63 -0.87 -13.92
CA VAL A 148 0.36 -0.06 -13.21
C VAL A 148 1.41 0.45 -14.18
N ARG A 149 1.79 1.70 -14.02
CA ARG A 149 2.93 2.31 -14.67
C ARG A 149 3.73 3.11 -13.66
N GLU A 150 5.04 3.03 -13.79
CA GLU A 150 5.99 3.72 -12.92
C GLU A 150 6.98 4.51 -13.76
N THR A 151 7.40 5.64 -13.24
CA THR A 151 8.50 6.43 -13.78
C THR A 151 9.35 6.99 -12.65
N ALA A 152 10.66 7.10 -12.88
CA ALA A 152 11.52 7.79 -11.96
C ALA A 152 11.11 9.26 -11.84
N ARG A 153 11.09 9.81 -10.64
CA ARG A 153 10.86 11.24 -10.42
C ARG A 153 12.17 11.99 -10.67
N THR A 154 12.09 13.01 -11.53
CA THR A 154 13.09 14.07 -11.61
C THR A 154 12.69 15.22 -10.69
N GLU A 155 13.59 16.13 -10.36
CA GLU A 155 13.38 17.22 -9.39
C GLU A 155 12.09 18.02 -9.63
N ASN A 156 11.72 18.25 -10.88
CA ASN A 156 10.49 18.95 -11.26
C ASN A 156 9.46 17.97 -11.83
N VAL A 157 8.35 17.79 -11.09
CA VAL A 157 7.21 17.02 -11.58
C VAL A 157 6.42 17.88 -12.54
N SER A 158 6.53 17.60 -13.84
CA SER A 158 5.75 18.28 -14.89
C SER A 158 4.35 17.65 -14.97
N PRO A 159 3.28 18.47 -15.06
CA PRO A 159 1.92 17.97 -15.29
C PRO A 159 1.82 17.14 -16.58
N ASP A 160 2.51 17.51 -17.65
CA ASP A 160 2.50 16.77 -18.91
C ASP A 160 3.04 15.35 -18.75
N ARG A 161 4.11 15.18 -17.96
CA ARG A 161 4.67 13.87 -17.67
C ARG A 161 3.71 12.99 -16.87
N LEU A 162 2.99 13.57 -15.89
CA LEU A 162 1.94 12.88 -15.18
C LEU A 162 0.80 12.48 -16.10
N ALA A 163 0.39 13.39 -16.97
CA ALA A 163 -0.66 13.14 -17.95
C ALA A 163 -0.29 11.99 -18.90
N ASP A 164 0.95 11.94 -19.38
CA ASP A 164 1.44 10.85 -20.24
C ASP A 164 1.47 9.51 -19.50
N LEU A 165 1.85 9.51 -18.23
CA LEU A 165 1.80 8.30 -17.40
C LEU A 165 0.37 7.76 -17.28
N VAL A 166 -0.60 8.65 -17.03
CA VAL A 166 -2.02 8.28 -16.93
C VAL A 166 -2.55 7.78 -18.27
N ARG A 167 -2.25 8.47 -19.38
CA ARG A 167 -2.64 8.02 -20.73
C ARG A 167 -2.11 6.61 -21.01
N THR A 168 -0.88 6.31 -20.60
CA THR A 168 -0.27 5.00 -20.77
C THR A 168 -1.01 3.94 -19.94
N VAL A 169 -1.34 4.23 -18.69
CA VAL A 169 -2.11 3.30 -17.83
C VAL A 169 -3.51 3.03 -18.40
N ILE A 170 -4.18 4.06 -18.90
CA ILE A 170 -5.49 3.93 -19.57
C ILE A 170 -5.36 3.06 -20.83
N SER A 171 -4.33 3.28 -21.65
CA SER A 171 -4.05 2.46 -22.83
C SER A 171 -3.84 0.98 -22.48
N ASP A 172 -3.17 0.69 -21.36
CA ASP A 172 -3.01 -0.68 -20.88
C ASP A 172 -4.34 -1.32 -20.46
N CYS A 173 -5.23 -0.56 -19.83
CA CYS A 173 -6.57 -1.04 -19.51
C CYS A 173 -7.35 -1.38 -20.78
N LEU A 174 -7.29 -0.53 -21.80
CA LEU A 174 -7.91 -0.79 -23.10
C LEU A 174 -7.33 -2.04 -23.78
N ALA A 175 -6.00 -2.19 -23.78
CA ALA A 175 -5.33 -3.34 -24.38
C ALA A 175 -5.70 -4.66 -23.67
N LYS A 176 -6.10 -4.61 -22.39
CA LYS A 176 -6.61 -5.75 -21.62
C LYS A 176 -8.12 -5.97 -21.78
N GLY A 177 -8.79 -5.17 -22.59
CA GLY A 177 -10.25 -5.26 -22.80
C GLY A 177 -11.09 -4.70 -21.63
N CYS A 178 -10.50 -3.91 -20.76
CA CYS A 178 -11.18 -3.34 -19.59
C CYS A 178 -11.86 -1.99 -19.92
N TYR A 179 -12.71 -1.98 -20.96
CA TYR A 179 -13.36 -0.75 -21.46
C TYR A 179 -14.19 -0.03 -20.40
N ASN A 180 -14.96 -0.80 -19.60
CA ASN A 180 -15.81 -0.25 -18.55
C ASN A 180 -15.01 0.55 -17.51
N LEU A 181 -13.76 0.15 -17.23
CA LEU A 181 -12.91 0.85 -16.28
C LEU A 181 -12.44 2.19 -16.83
N VAL A 182 -12.32 2.34 -18.14
CA VAL A 182 -11.96 3.62 -18.77
C VAL A 182 -13.10 4.64 -18.64
N ASP A 183 -14.33 4.20 -18.80
CA ASP A 183 -15.52 5.03 -18.56
C ASP A 183 -15.60 5.48 -17.09
N ASP A 184 -15.28 4.59 -16.17
CA ASP A 184 -15.17 4.93 -14.75
C ASP A 184 -14.08 5.97 -14.47
N ILE A 185 -12.91 5.85 -15.09
CA ILE A 185 -11.82 6.83 -14.96
C ILE A 185 -12.28 8.19 -15.46
N ALA A 186 -12.97 8.24 -16.60
CA ALA A 186 -13.51 9.48 -17.13
C ALA A 186 -14.54 10.12 -16.18
N ARG A 187 -15.32 9.31 -15.49
CA ARG A 187 -16.40 9.75 -14.60
C ARG A 187 -15.93 10.13 -13.20
N TYR A 188 -15.06 9.31 -12.59
CA TYR A 188 -14.64 9.46 -11.20
C TYR A 188 -13.28 10.13 -11.05
N GLY A 189 -12.52 10.18 -12.14
CA GLY A 189 -11.24 10.87 -12.17
C GLY A 189 -10.10 10.12 -11.50
N ILE A 190 -9.18 10.90 -10.96
CA ILE A 190 -7.89 10.46 -10.45
C ILE A 190 -7.67 11.02 -9.05
N VAL A 191 -7.12 10.22 -8.16
CA VAL A 191 -6.71 10.64 -6.83
C VAL A 191 -5.18 10.75 -6.77
N LEU A 192 -4.67 11.89 -6.31
CA LEU A 192 -3.26 12.15 -6.09
C LEU A 192 -2.88 11.85 -4.64
N THR A 193 -1.83 11.08 -4.45
CA THR A 193 -1.21 10.76 -3.17
C THR A 193 0.29 11.01 -3.20
N GLY A 194 0.95 10.84 -2.04
CA GLY A 194 2.37 11.11 -1.90
C GLY A 194 2.70 12.59 -1.71
N GLY A 195 3.92 12.87 -1.24
CA GLY A 195 4.35 14.24 -0.94
C GLY A 195 4.36 15.19 -2.13
N GLY A 196 4.52 14.66 -3.35
CA GLY A 196 4.48 15.45 -4.58
C GLY A 196 3.09 15.95 -4.96
N ALA A 197 2.03 15.33 -4.44
CA ALA A 197 0.66 15.78 -4.64
C ALA A 197 0.39 17.17 -4.03
N GLN A 198 1.21 17.58 -3.05
CA GLN A 198 1.12 18.90 -2.42
C GLN A 198 1.81 20.02 -3.25
N THR A 199 2.38 19.70 -4.41
CA THR A 199 2.95 20.73 -5.30
C THR A 199 1.85 21.70 -5.72
N PRO A 200 2.00 23.01 -5.47
CA PRO A 200 0.97 23.98 -5.80
C PRO A 200 0.57 23.93 -7.28
N GLY A 201 -0.73 23.89 -7.55
CA GLY A 201 -1.31 23.90 -8.90
C GLY A 201 -1.17 22.59 -9.69
N ILE A 202 -0.58 21.53 -9.12
CA ILE A 202 -0.37 20.27 -9.83
C ILE A 202 -1.69 19.58 -10.22
N ALA A 203 -2.69 19.63 -9.33
CA ALA A 203 -3.98 19.03 -9.61
C ALA A 203 -4.73 19.77 -10.74
N ASP A 204 -4.78 21.09 -10.69
CA ASP A 204 -5.44 21.91 -11.71
C ASP A 204 -4.79 21.76 -13.07
N ALA A 205 -3.46 21.75 -13.10
CA ALA A 205 -2.70 21.57 -14.32
C ALA A 205 -2.92 20.16 -14.91
N LEU A 206 -2.93 19.12 -14.08
CA LEU A 206 -3.19 17.75 -14.51
C LEU A 206 -4.65 17.57 -14.97
N GLN A 207 -5.61 18.18 -14.27
CA GLN A 207 -7.01 18.20 -14.69
C GLN A 207 -7.18 18.83 -16.07
N THR A 208 -6.51 19.95 -16.32
CA THR A 208 -6.53 20.63 -17.63
C THR A 208 -5.89 19.76 -18.71
N ALA A 209 -4.73 19.16 -18.44
CA ALA A 209 -4.01 18.35 -19.41
C ALA A 209 -4.73 17.05 -19.81
N LEU A 210 -5.49 16.46 -18.87
CA LEU A 210 -6.22 15.20 -19.10
C LEU A 210 -7.70 15.38 -19.42
N ASN A 211 -8.27 16.54 -19.11
CA ASN A 211 -9.72 16.77 -19.10
C ASN A 211 -10.49 15.73 -18.26
N LEU A 212 -9.93 15.37 -17.11
CA LEU A 212 -10.49 14.44 -16.13
C LEU A 212 -10.54 15.09 -14.75
N PRO A 213 -11.51 14.76 -13.89
CA PRO A 213 -11.48 15.21 -12.50
C PRO A 213 -10.20 14.74 -11.80
N VAL A 214 -9.57 15.63 -11.04
CA VAL A 214 -8.37 15.30 -10.24
C VAL A 214 -8.59 15.78 -8.82
N HIS A 215 -8.41 14.85 -7.89
CA HIS A 215 -8.59 15.07 -6.45
C HIS A 215 -7.27 14.82 -5.73
N ILE A 216 -6.95 15.63 -4.73
CA ILE A 216 -5.84 15.36 -3.81
C ILE A 216 -6.41 14.66 -2.58
N ALA A 217 -5.77 13.59 -2.11
CA ALA A 217 -6.14 12.95 -0.85
C ALA A 217 -6.03 13.95 0.32
N ASP A 218 -6.83 13.77 1.37
CA ASP A 218 -6.86 14.69 2.53
C ASP A 218 -5.48 14.82 3.18
N ASP A 219 -4.79 13.70 3.40
CA ASP A 219 -3.38 13.66 3.79
C ASP A 219 -2.58 12.81 2.80
N PRO A 220 -2.14 13.41 1.69
CA PRO A 220 -1.53 12.65 0.62
C PRO A 220 -0.19 12.01 1.02
N GLN A 221 0.52 12.59 2.00
CA GLN A 221 1.79 12.04 2.48
C GLN A 221 1.60 10.81 3.35
N LEU A 222 0.52 10.76 4.13
CA LEU A 222 0.23 9.66 5.04
C LEU A 222 -0.68 8.60 4.43
N ALA A 223 -1.21 8.81 3.22
CA ALA A 223 -2.18 7.91 2.59
C ALA A 223 -1.74 6.42 2.60
N VAL A 224 -0.47 6.14 2.29
CA VAL A 224 0.05 4.75 2.31
C VAL A 224 0.00 4.14 3.70
N ILE A 225 0.51 4.84 4.71
CA ILE A 225 0.58 4.29 6.07
C ILE A 225 -0.78 4.22 6.75
N GLU A 226 -1.67 5.17 6.49
CA GLU A 226 -3.04 5.14 6.99
C GLU A 226 -3.84 4.00 6.36
N GLY A 227 -3.73 3.82 5.04
CA GLY A 227 -4.35 2.70 4.36
C GLY A 227 -3.82 1.34 4.83
N ALA A 228 -2.51 1.23 5.06
CA ALA A 228 -1.93 0.04 5.68
C ALA A 228 -2.49 -0.18 7.11
N GLY A 229 -2.72 0.90 7.87
CA GLY A 229 -3.40 0.86 9.17
C GLY A 229 -4.83 0.33 9.08
N VAL A 230 -5.60 0.77 8.08
CA VAL A 230 -6.96 0.27 7.80
C VAL A 230 -6.94 -1.23 7.49
N VAL A 231 -6.07 -1.67 6.59
CA VAL A 231 -5.90 -3.10 6.24
C VAL A 231 -5.53 -3.92 7.48
N LEU A 232 -4.60 -3.42 8.30
CA LEU A 232 -4.19 -4.06 9.55
C LEU A 232 -5.37 -4.26 10.51
N GLY A 233 -6.23 -3.25 10.66
CA GLY A 233 -7.45 -3.31 11.47
C GLY A 233 -8.44 -4.37 10.97
N GLN A 234 -8.56 -4.53 9.67
CA GLN A 234 -9.44 -5.53 9.05
C GLN A 234 -8.95 -6.97 9.31
N LEU A 235 -7.62 -7.19 9.42
CA LEU A 235 -7.06 -8.50 9.78
C LEU A 235 -7.56 -9.01 11.15
N ASP A 236 -7.91 -8.13 12.07
CA ASP A 236 -8.51 -8.51 13.37
C ASP A 236 -9.99 -8.88 13.26
N GLY A 237 -10.73 -8.20 12.41
CA GLY A 237 -12.14 -8.53 12.13
C GLY A 237 -12.29 -9.96 11.60
N LEU A 238 -11.37 -10.41 10.77
CA LEU A 238 -11.35 -11.75 10.17
C LEU A 238 -11.15 -12.87 11.19
N ARG A 239 -10.38 -12.65 12.25
CA ARG A 239 -10.22 -13.65 13.34
C ARG A 239 -11.47 -13.80 14.18
N ARG A 240 -12.20 -12.72 14.43
CA ARG A 240 -13.47 -12.75 15.18
C ARG A 240 -14.58 -13.43 14.39
N SER A 241 -14.58 -13.29 13.07
CA SER A 241 -15.53 -13.94 12.17
C SER A 241 -15.27 -15.45 12.03
N ARG A 242 -14.04 -15.93 12.16
CA ARG A 242 -13.71 -17.37 12.18
C ARG A 242 -14.25 -18.12 13.41
N ALA A 243 -14.57 -17.41 14.48
CA ALA A 243 -15.19 -17.99 15.68
C ALA A 243 -16.72 -18.09 15.57
N LYS A 244 -17.35 -17.46 14.58
CA LYS A 244 -18.76 -17.61 14.23
C LYS A 244 -18.82 -17.85 12.73
N THR A 245 -19.38 -18.99 12.32
CA THR A 245 -19.66 -19.30 10.91
C THR A 245 -20.40 -18.10 10.29
N PRO A 246 -19.83 -17.44 9.25
CA PRO A 246 -20.49 -16.28 8.65
C PRO A 246 -21.71 -16.76 7.87
N THR A 247 -22.89 -16.42 8.35
CA THR A 247 -24.17 -16.59 7.62
C THR A 247 -24.36 -15.54 6.52
N ASN A 248 -23.38 -14.68 6.28
CA ASN A 248 -23.43 -13.61 5.27
C ASN A 248 -22.32 -13.74 4.23
N TRP A 249 -22.70 -13.93 2.99
CA TRP A 249 -21.82 -14.00 1.81
C TRP A 249 -20.91 -12.76 1.64
N THR A 250 -21.34 -11.59 2.10
CA THR A 250 -20.55 -10.36 2.10
C THR A 250 -19.30 -10.45 2.99
N GLY A 251 -19.39 -11.08 4.16
CA GLY A 251 -18.24 -11.30 5.05
C GLY A 251 -17.20 -12.27 4.45
N LEU A 252 -17.69 -13.28 3.70
CA LEU A 252 -16.82 -14.23 3.01
C LEU A 252 -16.12 -13.57 1.81
N LEU A 253 -16.80 -12.72 1.07
CA LEU A 253 -16.24 -11.95 -0.05
C LEU A 253 -15.15 -10.99 0.41
N ILE A 254 -15.39 -10.24 1.50
CA ILE A 254 -14.39 -9.35 2.10
C ILE A 254 -13.18 -10.15 2.61
N PHE A 255 -13.41 -11.33 3.20
CA PHE A 255 -12.34 -12.23 3.64
C PHE A 255 -11.46 -12.70 2.47
N VAL A 256 -12.10 -13.22 1.42
CA VAL A 256 -11.41 -13.69 0.21
C VAL A 256 -10.63 -12.53 -0.43
N LEU A 257 -11.20 -11.32 -0.44
CA LEU A 257 -10.60 -10.13 -1.01
C LEU A 257 -9.34 -9.71 -0.23
N ILE A 258 -9.42 -9.66 1.11
CA ILE A 258 -8.28 -9.26 1.95
C ILE A 258 -7.16 -10.31 1.89
N VAL A 259 -7.50 -11.60 1.90
CA VAL A 259 -6.51 -12.67 1.73
C VAL A 259 -5.85 -12.59 0.35
N ALA A 260 -6.60 -12.23 -0.68
CA ALA A 260 -6.08 -12.04 -2.03
C ALA A 260 -5.16 -10.81 -2.13
N ILE A 261 -5.52 -9.70 -1.49
CA ILE A 261 -4.70 -8.48 -1.42
C ILE A 261 -3.38 -8.78 -0.70
N VAL A 262 -3.47 -9.43 0.47
CA VAL A 262 -2.31 -9.70 1.34
C VAL A 262 -1.42 -10.83 0.81
N SER A 263 -1.97 -11.81 0.08
CA SER A 263 -1.22 -12.97 -0.44
C SER A 263 -0.81 -12.87 -1.89
N ASN A 264 -1.24 -11.82 -2.60
CA ASN A 264 -1.05 -11.66 -4.07
C ASN A 264 -1.48 -12.92 -4.88
N SER A 265 -2.45 -13.66 -4.36
CA SER A 265 -2.91 -14.96 -4.88
C SER A 265 -4.16 -14.84 -5.76
N LEU A 266 -4.56 -13.62 -6.14
CA LEU A 266 -5.79 -13.36 -6.89
C LEU A 266 -5.86 -14.18 -8.20
N GLY A 267 -4.74 -14.32 -8.90
CA GLY A 267 -4.67 -15.10 -10.14
C GLY A 267 -4.94 -16.61 -9.97
N LYS A 268 -4.64 -17.17 -8.80
CA LYS A 268 -4.93 -18.59 -8.48
C LYS A 268 -6.37 -18.78 -8.02
N LEU A 269 -6.92 -17.80 -7.31
CA LEU A 269 -8.29 -17.87 -6.78
C LEU A 269 -9.34 -17.73 -7.89
N ILE A 270 -9.12 -16.80 -8.83
CA ILE A 270 -10.02 -16.59 -9.98
C ILE A 270 -10.08 -17.85 -10.85
N LYS A 271 -8.95 -18.51 -11.11
CA LYS A 271 -8.94 -19.80 -11.83
C LYS A 271 -9.68 -20.91 -11.08
N GLY A 272 -9.59 -20.94 -9.74
CA GLY A 272 -10.31 -21.90 -8.91
C GLY A 272 -11.83 -21.69 -8.90
N VAL A 273 -12.27 -20.44 -8.83
CA VAL A 273 -13.70 -20.09 -8.81
C VAL A 273 -14.35 -20.31 -10.19
N ILE A 274 -13.68 -19.93 -11.29
CA ILE A 274 -14.18 -20.18 -12.65
C ILE A 274 -14.29 -21.69 -12.90
N GLY A 275 -13.35 -22.51 -12.41
CA GLY A 275 -13.42 -23.98 -12.55
C GLY A 275 -14.55 -24.65 -11.76
N LEU A 276 -15.14 -23.98 -10.77
CA LEU A 276 -16.31 -24.46 -10.01
C LEU A 276 -17.63 -24.19 -10.72
N PHE A 277 -17.69 -23.18 -11.60
CA PHE A 277 -18.91 -22.83 -12.37
C PHE A 277 -18.92 -23.39 -13.80
N THR A 278 -17.86 -24.10 -14.22
CA THR A 278 -17.74 -24.73 -15.55
C THR A 278 -17.83 -26.26 -15.51
N ARG A 279 -18.31 -26.82 -14.40
CA ARG A 279 -18.69 -28.25 -14.29
C ARG A 279 -20.17 -28.43 -14.14
#